data_a9cfe0e75cb481cfbf13ed898ea52f62
#
_entry.id   a9cfe0e75cb481cfbf13ed898ea52f62
#
_cell.length_a   1.000
_cell.length_b   1.000
_cell.length_c   1.000
_cell.angle_alpha   90.00
_cell.angle_beta   90.00
_cell.angle_gamma   90.00
#
_symmetry.space_group_name_H-M   'P 1'
#
loop_
_entity.id
_entity.type
_entity.pdbx_description
1 polymer ?
#
loop_
_entity_poly.entity_id
_entity_poly.type
_entity_poly.pdbx_seq_one_letter_code
_entity_poly.pdbx_strand_id
1 'polypeptide(L)'
;DFTDTSTGMLFMEMASYVGDVLSFYLDNQIQETFIQKARQQENLYQMAYLLGYEPKVTTAASVNIDFYQQVPAKFSGGEYIPDYNYAMIIPENTQITSNLDSNMKFLIEDVIDFSSSGSLNPTTTTVYQISGDNPTYFLLKKTRKAISATINTTSFSFNASKRFDERNIKDTNIIGILDCVDIDGNTWYEVPNMAQENVYDTIRNTNTNDPQFNIEEDAPYLLRLKQVQRRFVTRFTDSGSLQLQFGAGATTNNDEEIVPNPDNVGLGLPFERDQLTTAFSPLNFIFTNTYGIAPYNTTLNFRYLTGGGVKSNVEAGTLTVLNDTNFKFVNPNLPDTALANQIFNSVSSNNELAADGGQDGDTVEELRLNAVGNFQNQL
;
A
#
# COMPACT_ATOMS: atom_id res chain seq x y z
N ASP A 1 -9.03 -55.71 -41.87
CA ASP A 1 -10.35 -55.90 -41.32
C ASP A 1 -10.80 -54.60 -40.67
N PHE A 2 -11.81 -53.97 -41.28
CA PHE A 2 -12.34 -52.68 -40.83
C PHE A 2 -13.65 -52.84 -40.05
N THR A 3 -13.82 -53.96 -39.37
CA THR A 3 -14.97 -54.16 -38.51
C THR A 3 -14.72 -53.44 -37.16
N ASP A 4 -15.81 -52.89 -36.58
CA ASP A 4 -15.76 -52.14 -35.32
C ASP A 4 -15.15 -52.91 -34.16
N THR A 5 -15.02 -54.23 -34.27
CA THR A 5 -14.44 -55.12 -33.26
C THR A 5 -12.97 -55.46 -33.54
N SER A 6 -12.37 -54.95 -34.64
CA SER A 6 -10.97 -55.26 -34.96
C SER A 6 -10.03 -54.41 -34.10
N THR A 7 -8.90 -55.03 -33.67
CA THR A 7 -7.83 -54.32 -32.94
C THR A 7 -7.23 -53.16 -33.73
N GLY A 8 -7.24 -53.24 -35.06
CA GLY A 8 -6.76 -52.15 -35.93
C GLY A 8 -7.70 -50.93 -35.91
N MET A 9 -9.04 -51.16 -35.85
CA MET A 9 -10.01 -50.10 -35.75
C MET A 9 -9.94 -49.39 -34.37
N LEU A 10 -9.77 -50.16 -33.31
CA LEU A 10 -9.55 -49.62 -31.95
C LEU A 10 -8.34 -48.70 -31.90
N PHE A 11 -7.21 -49.05 -32.56
CA PHE A 11 -6.05 -48.18 -32.64
C PHE A 11 -6.31 -46.91 -33.44
N MET A 12 -7.07 -47.00 -34.53
CA MET A 12 -7.44 -45.79 -35.30
C MET A 12 -8.38 -44.87 -34.52
N GLU A 13 -9.34 -45.42 -33.81
CA GLU A 13 -10.23 -44.64 -32.92
C GLU A 13 -9.45 -43.96 -31.80
N MET A 14 -8.52 -44.68 -31.14
CA MET A 14 -7.63 -44.11 -30.14
C MET A 14 -6.77 -42.97 -30.69
N ALA A 15 -6.20 -43.18 -31.90
CA ALA A 15 -5.38 -42.15 -32.54
C ALA A 15 -6.18 -40.93 -32.94
N SER A 16 -7.42 -41.15 -33.47
CA SER A 16 -8.35 -40.05 -33.76
C SER A 16 -8.79 -39.29 -32.51
N TYR A 17 -9.12 -40.00 -31.43
CA TYR A 17 -9.46 -39.37 -30.14
C TYR A 17 -8.30 -38.53 -29.58
N VAL A 18 -7.07 -39.04 -29.59
CA VAL A 18 -5.91 -38.30 -29.17
C VAL A 18 -5.70 -37.07 -30.06
N GLY A 19 -5.88 -37.19 -31.37
CA GLY A 19 -5.82 -36.08 -32.30
C GLY A 19 -6.86 -34.99 -32.02
N ASP A 20 -8.09 -35.38 -31.75
CA ASP A 20 -9.18 -34.43 -31.39
C ASP A 20 -8.89 -33.72 -30.06
N VAL A 21 -8.42 -34.46 -29.05
CA VAL A 21 -8.06 -33.89 -27.75
C VAL A 21 -6.91 -32.91 -27.89
N LEU A 22 -5.88 -33.27 -28.64
CA LEU A 22 -4.73 -32.36 -28.90
C LEU A 22 -5.15 -31.11 -29.65
N SER A 23 -5.99 -31.25 -30.68
CA SER A 23 -6.53 -30.11 -31.43
C SER A 23 -7.34 -29.18 -30.54
N PHE A 24 -8.19 -29.75 -29.67
CA PHE A 24 -8.95 -28.97 -28.69
C PHE A 24 -8.05 -28.19 -27.72
N TYR A 25 -6.98 -28.83 -27.21
CA TYR A 25 -6.02 -28.13 -26.33
C TYR A 25 -5.27 -27.02 -27.07
N LEU A 26 -4.85 -27.27 -28.32
CA LEU A 26 -4.17 -26.24 -29.13
C LEU A 26 -5.10 -25.05 -29.40
N ASP A 27 -6.35 -25.31 -29.76
CA ASP A 27 -7.32 -24.25 -30.00
C ASP A 27 -7.60 -23.43 -28.73
N ASN A 28 -7.70 -24.10 -27.58
CA ASN A 28 -7.82 -23.39 -26.30
C ASN A 28 -6.59 -22.53 -25.98
N GLN A 29 -5.38 -23.07 -26.17
CA GLN A 29 -4.14 -22.32 -25.94
C GLN A 29 -4.03 -21.10 -26.84
N ILE A 30 -4.43 -21.23 -28.10
CA ILE A 30 -4.44 -20.10 -29.03
C ILE A 30 -5.49 -19.07 -28.59
N GLN A 31 -6.68 -19.51 -28.16
CA GLN A 31 -7.71 -18.58 -27.67
C GLN A 31 -7.27 -17.79 -26.44
N GLU A 32 -6.51 -18.42 -25.53
CA GLU A 32 -5.96 -17.76 -24.35
C GLU A 32 -4.92 -16.67 -24.68
N THR A 33 -4.39 -16.61 -25.90
CA THR A 33 -3.46 -15.52 -26.32
C THR A 33 -4.19 -14.25 -26.74
N PHE A 34 -5.52 -14.31 -26.95
CA PHE A 34 -6.31 -13.16 -27.35
C PHE A 34 -7.12 -12.61 -26.17
N ILE A 35 -6.93 -11.35 -25.79
CA ILE A 35 -7.63 -10.71 -24.67
C ILE A 35 -9.16 -10.84 -24.74
N GLN A 36 -9.72 -10.82 -25.96
CA GLN A 36 -11.16 -10.96 -26.17
C GLN A 36 -11.70 -12.38 -25.93
N LYS A 37 -10.84 -13.42 -25.97
CA LYS A 37 -11.21 -14.82 -25.90
C LYS A 37 -10.66 -15.55 -24.69
N ALA A 38 -9.61 -15.00 -24.07
CA ALA A 38 -8.96 -15.58 -22.89
C ALA A 38 -9.96 -15.73 -21.74
N ARG A 39 -9.94 -16.87 -21.08
CA ARG A 39 -10.83 -17.22 -19.97
C ARG A 39 -10.11 -17.33 -18.65
N GLN A 40 -8.81 -17.65 -18.68
CA GLN A 40 -7.99 -17.74 -17.50
C GLN A 40 -7.69 -16.34 -16.96
N GLN A 41 -8.02 -16.10 -15.70
CA GLN A 41 -7.88 -14.79 -15.08
C GLN A 41 -6.42 -14.32 -15.05
N GLU A 42 -5.48 -15.23 -14.77
CA GLU A 42 -4.05 -14.92 -14.77
C GLU A 42 -3.57 -14.39 -16.13
N ASN A 43 -4.01 -15.01 -17.24
CA ASN A 43 -3.64 -14.55 -18.58
C ASN A 43 -4.22 -13.17 -18.89
N LEU A 44 -5.46 -12.93 -18.45
CA LEU A 44 -6.11 -11.62 -18.62
C LEU A 44 -5.40 -10.53 -17.84
N TYR A 45 -4.98 -10.79 -16.59
CA TYR A 45 -4.21 -9.84 -15.79
C TYR A 45 -2.88 -9.51 -16.48
N GLN A 46 -2.15 -10.52 -16.94
CA GLN A 46 -0.89 -10.31 -17.67
C GLN A 46 -1.08 -9.48 -18.94
N MET A 47 -2.11 -9.78 -19.73
CA MET A 47 -2.42 -9.01 -20.93
C MET A 47 -2.85 -7.57 -20.61
N ALA A 48 -3.60 -7.37 -19.53
CA ALA A 48 -3.97 -6.03 -19.07
C ALA A 48 -2.73 -5.18 -18.72
N TYR A 49 -1.78 -5.74 -17.97
CA TYR A 49 -0.50 -5.08 -17.70
C TYR A 49 0.31 -4.77 -18.97
N LEU A 50 0.31 -5.68 -19.96
CA LEU A 50 0.97 -5.43 -21.26
C LEU A 50 0.35 -4.26 -22.02
N LEU A 51 -0.95 -4.04 -21.83
CA LEU A 51 -1.69 -2.90 -22.39
C LEU A 51 -1.63 -1.65 -21.52
N GLY A 52 -0.85 -1.68 -20.43
CA GLY A 52 -0.69 -0.56 -19.49
C GLY A 52 -1.86 -0.37 -18.53
N TYR A 53 -2.76 -1.33 -18.42
CA TYR A 53 -3.87 -1.30 -17.47
C TYR A 53 -3.52 -2.09 -16.21
N GLU A 54 -3.66 -1.46 -15.05
CA GLU A 54 -3.51 -2.12 -13.75
C GLU A 54 -4.87 -2.63 -13.26
N PRO A 55 -5.05 -3.98 -13.19
CA PRO A 55 -6.30 -4.55 -12.73
C PRO A 55 -6.64 -4.16 -11.29
N LYS A 56 -7.88 -3.81 -11.03
CA LYS A 56 -8.38 -3.49 -9.71
C LYS A 56 -8.99 -4.74 -9.08
N VAL A 57 -8.48 -5.13 -7.92
CA VAL A 57 -9.01 -6.27 -7.15
C VAL A 57 -10.12 -5.82 -6.20
N THR A 58 -9.98 -4.63 -5.64
CA THR A 58 -10.96 -4.01 -4.74
C THR A 58 -10.68 -2.53 -4.63
N THR A 59 -11.67 -1.75 -4.25
CA THR A 59 -11.50 -0.33 -3.93
C THR A 59 -12.05 -0.08 -2.53
N ALA A 60 -11.25 0.58 -1.69
CA ALA A 60 -11.67 0.95 -0.35
C ALA A 60 -12.71 2.07 -0.38
N ALA A 61 -13.75 1.97 0.44
CA ALA A 61 -14.61 3.09 0.73
C ALA A 61 -13.88 4.12 1.57
N SER A 62 -14.20 5.39 1.39
CA SER A 62 -13.65 6.49 2.17
C SER A 62 -14.76 7.30 2.83
N VAL A 63 -14.44 7.89 3.99
CA VAL A 63 -15.38 8.71 4.73
C VAL A 63 -14.63 9.67 5.64
N ASN A 64 -15.21 10.85 5.85
CA ASN A 64 -14.74 11.78 6.87
C ASN A 64 -15.40 11.44 8.20
N ILE A 65 -14.58 11.20 9.22
CA ILE A 65 -15.03 10.87 10.56
C ILE A 65 -14.69 12.03 11.50
N ASP A 66 -15.67 12.43 12.26
CA ASP A 66 -15.55 13.41 13.31
C ASP A 66 -15.20 12.74 14.64
N PHE A 67 -14.12 13.21 15.23
CA PHE A 67 -13.65 12.77 16.53
C PHE A 67 -13.92 13.85 17.55
N TYR A 68 -14.40 13.43 18.70
CA TYR A 68 -14.77 14.32 19.80
C TYR A 68 -13.98 13.93 21.05
N GLN A 69 -13.53 14.94 21.79
CA GLN A 69 -12.88 14.78 23.08
C GLN A 69 -13.35 15.89 24.03
N GLN A 70 -13.66 15.54 25.26
CA GLN A 70 -13.89 16.53 26.33
C GLN A 70 -12.54 16.92 26.94
N VAL A 71 -12.39 18.20 27.26
CA VAL A 71 -11.25 18.72 28.00
C VAL A 71 -11.73 19.64 29.12
N PRO A 72 -11.08 19.71 30.30
CA PRO A 72 -11.48 20.58 31.38
C PRO A 72 -11.24 22.04 31.02
N ALA A 73 -11.99 22.93 31.62
CA ALA A 73 -11.78 24.35 31.51
C ALA A 73 -10.64 24.79 32.46
N LYS A 74 -9.78 25.69 31.96
CA LYS A 74 -8.73 26.34 32.72
C LYS A 74 -8.94 27.84 32.69
N PHE A 75 -8.87 28.48 33.86
CA PHE A 75 -8.94 29.94 33.94
C PHE A 75 -7.58 30.56 33.64
N SER A 76 -7.49 31.35 32.57
CA SER A 76 -6.26 32.01 32.14
C SER A 76 -6.58 33.36 31.47
N GLY A 77 -5.84 34.41 31.83
CA GLY A 77 -6.00 35.70 31.18
C GLY A 77 -7.34 36.42 31.44
N GLY A 78 -8.13 35.98 32.44
CA GLY A 78 -9.45 36.54 32.72
C GLY A 78 -10.61 35.78 32.08
N GLU A 79 -10.34 34.75 31.29
CA GLU A 79 -11.31 33.93 30.59
C GLU A 79 -11.11 32.44 30.86
N TYR A 80 -12.18 31.64 30.67
CA TYR A 80 -12.10 30.19 30.71
C TYR A 80 -11.77 29.67 29.34
N ILE A 81 -10.64 28.97 29.21
CA ILE A 81 -10.14 28.36 28.00
C ILE A 81 -10.01 26.85 28.19
N PRO A 82 -10.00 26.04 27.10
CA PRO A 82 -9.69 24.60 27.18
C PRO A 82 -8.28 24.34 27.74
N ASP A 83 -8.15 23.38 28.64
CA ASP A 83 -6.82 22.95 29.08
C ASP A 83 -6.25 21.89 28.12
N TYR A 84 -5.48 22.33 27.15
CA TYR A 84 -4.87 21.47 26.13
C TYR A 84 -3.80 20.51 26.69
N ASN A 85 -3.40 20.61 27.97
CA ASN A 85 -2.56 19.57 28.59
C ASN A 85 -3.26 18.21 28.61
N TYR A 86 -4.60 18.23 28.67
CA TYR A 86 -5.44 17.03 28.60
C TYR A 86 -5.87 16.68 27.17
N ALA A 87 -5.45 17.43 26.17
CA ALA A 87 -5.68 17.07 24.78
C ALA A 87 -4.97 15.77 24.44
N MET A 88 -5.57 14.98 23.57
CA MET A 88 -5.06 13.66 23.19
C MET A 88 -4.55 13.66 21.76
N ILE A 89 -3.64 12.76 21.53
CA ILE A 89 -3.11 12.41 20.20
C ILE A 89 -3.59 10.99 19.89
N ILE A 90 -4.37 10.85 18.82
CA ILE A 90 -4.79 9.56 18.27
C ILE A 90 -3.84 9.23 17.11
N PRO A 91 -3.12 8.11 17.14
CA PRO A 91 -2.15 7.77 16.10
C PRO A 91 -2.85 7.46 14.77
N GLU A 92 -2.10 7.62 13.68
CA GLU A 92 -2.48 7.10 12.37
C GLU A 92 -2.75 5.59 12.42
N ASN A 93 -3.51 5.09 11.48
CA ASN A 93 -3.89 3.68 11.40
C ASN A 93 -4.72 3.17 12.61
N THR A 94 -5.27 4.08 13.43
CA THR A 94 -6.25 3.70 14.45
C THR A 94 -7.49 3.13 13.80
N GLN A 95 -7.94 1.99 14.32
CA GLN A 95 -9.07 1.24 13.76
C GLN A 95 -10.40 1.67 14.39
N ILE A 96 -11.36 1.93 13.52
CA ILE A 96 -12.75 2.23 13.88
C ILE A 96 -13.62 1.15 13.27
N THR A 97 -14.61 0.70 14.03
CA THR A 97 -15.54 -0.34 13.58
C THR A 97 -16.96 0.20 13.54
N SER A 98 -17.73 -0.30 12.58
CA SER A 98 -19.16 -0.01 12.53
C SER A 98 -19.88 -0.68 13.70
N ASN A 99 -20.84 0.04 14.28
CA ASN A 99 -21.71 -0.49 15.35
C ASN A 99 -22.75 -1.50 14.82
N LEU A 100 -23.00 -1.51 13.50
CA LEU A 100 -23.92 -2.46 12.85
C LEU A 100 -23.25 -3.75 12.40
N ASP A 101 -21.99 -3.68 11.96
CA ASP A 101 -21.22 -4.82 11.52
C ASP A 101 -19.76 -4.70 11.97
N SER A 102 -19.34 -5.56 12.90
CA SER A 102 -17.99 -5.59 13.44
C SER A 102 -16.91 -5.98 12.43
N ASN A 103 -17.29 -6.52 11.27
CA ASN A 103 -16.35 -6.83 10.19
C ASN A 103 -16.00 -5.60 9.35
N MET A 104 -16.87 -4.56 9.39
CA MET A 104 -16.61 -3.30 8.68
C MET A 104 -15.70 -2.41 9.50
N LYS A 105 -14.44 -2.37 9.10
CA LYS A 105 -13.34 -1.69 9.78
C LYS A 105 -12.79 -0.58 8.91
N PHE A 106 -12.53 0.56 9.54
CA PHE A 106 -11.96 1.73 8.91
C PHE A 106 -10.67 2.12 9.62
N LEU A 107 -9.68 2.58 8.87
CA LEU A 107 -8.40 3.09 9.37
C LEU A 107 -8.30 4.57 9.10
N ILE A 108 -7.83 5.32 10.08
CA ILE A 108 -7.56 6.75 9.94
C ILE A 108 -6.26 6.93 9.14
N GLU A 109 -6.29 7.79 8.13
CA GLU A 109 -5.10 8.06 7.31
C GLU A 109 -4.04 8.89 8.06
N ASP A 110 -4.47 9.89 8.84
CA ASP A 110 -3.58 10.85 9.50
C ASP A 110 -3.75 10.89 11.01
N VAL A 111 -2.70 11.28 11.71
CA VAL A 111 -2.71 11.55 13.15
C VAL A 111 -3.74 12.62 13.50
N ILE A 112 -4.47 12.42 14.61
CA ILE A 112 -5.37 13.41 15.22
C ILE A 112 -4.66 13.98 16.43
N ASP A 113 -4.34 15.26 16.40
CA ASP A 113 -3.83 16.00 17.54
C ASP A 113 -4.85 17.10 17.90
N PHE A 114 -5.54 16.93 19.02
CA PHE A 114 -6.57 17.89 19.47
C PHE A 114 -5.97 19.19 20.02
N SER A 115 -4.67 19.23 20.32
CA SER A 115 -4.01 20.44 20.83
C SER A 115 -3.65 21.44 19.74
N SER A 116 -3.53 20.95 18.51
CA SER A 116 -3.16 21.78 17.35
C SER A 116 -4.39 22.16 16.54
N SER A 117 -4.43 23.40 16.07
CA SER A 117 -5.50 23.91 15.20
C SER A 117 -4.90 24.79 14.12
N GLY A 118 -5.08 24.42 12.86
CA GLY A 118 -4.62 25.16 11.70
C GLY A 118 -5.72 25.42 10.68
N SER A 119 -5.43 26.23 9.68
CA SER A 119 -6.40 26.58 8.62
C SER A 119 -6.85 25.37 7.80
N LEU A 120 -5.94 24.43 7.54
CA LEU A 120 -6.21 23.19 6.79
C LEU A 120 -6.67 22.04 7.70
N ASN A 121 -6.46 22.18 9.00
CA ASN A 121 -6.73 21.14 9.99
C ASN A 121 -7.32 21.77 11.28
N PRO A 122 -8.52 22.37 11.20
CA PRO A 122 -9.09 23.08 12.33
C PRO A 122 -9.54 22.12 13.44
N THR A 123 -9.27 22.51 14.70
CA THR A 123 -9.89 21.94 15.87
C THR A 123 -11.01 22.85 16.32
N THR A 124 -12.25 22.42 16.18
CA THR A 124 -13.42 23.20 16.64
C THR A 124 -13.59 23.02 18.14
N THR A 125 -13.70 24.11 18.86
CA THR A 125 -13.88 24.13 20.31
C THR A 125 -15.24 24.69 20.66
N THR A 126 -16.04 23.96 21.43
CA THR A 126 -17.35 24.39 21.92
C THR A 126 -17.46 24.18 23.43
N VAL A 127 -18.24 25.00 24.11
CA VAL A 127 -18.51 24.77 25.53
C VAL A 127 -19.44 23.57 25.66
N TYR A 128 -19.03 22.58 26.44
CA TYR A 128 -19.78 21.34 26.64
C TYR A 128 -20.62 21.38 27.91
N GLN A 129 -20.03 21.82 29.02
CA GLN A 129 -20.69 21.84 30.30
C GLN A 129 -20.41 23.16 31.05
N ILE A 130 -21.43 23.68 31.71
CA ILE A 130 -21.37 24.91 32.47
C ILE A 130 -21.83 24.61 33.91
N SER A 131 -21.15 25.18 34.91
CA SER A 131 -21.57 25.16 36.30
C SER A 131 -21.72 26.60 36.79
N GLY A 132 -22.98 27.03 37.08
CA GLY A 132 -23.30 28.44 37.27
C GLY A 132 -23.07 29.21 35.96
N ASP A 133 -22.28 30.29 36.04
CA ASP A 133 -21.93 31.10 34.86
C ASP A 133 -20.59 30.70 34.21
N ASN A 134 -19.90 29.68 34.74
CA ASN A 134 -18.54 29.33 34.30
C ASN A 134 -18.52 28.00 33.55
N PRO A 135 -17.87 27.94 32.38
CA PRO A 135 -17.57 26.68 31.68
C PRO A 135 -16.73 25.75 32.54
N THR A 136 -17.12 24.49 32.64
CA THR A 136 -16.32 23.43 33.31
C THR A 136 -15.63 22.50 32.37
N TYR A 137 -16.28 22.21 31.23
CA TYR A 137 -15.72 21.38 30.17
C TYR A 137 -15.96 21.97 28.80
N PHE A 138 -14.98 21.81 27.93
CA PHE A 138 -15.05 22.09 26.49
C PHE A 138 -15.08 20.79 25.71
N LEU A 139 -15.75 20.80 24.55
CA LEU A 139 -15.72 19.73 23.56
C LEU A 139 -14.84 20.15 22.41
N LEU A 140 -13.80 19.38 22.14
CA LEU A 140 -12.95 19.50 20.97
C LEU A 140 -13.48 18.57 19.89
N LYS A 141 -13.62 19.07 18.67
CA LYS A 141 -13.99 18.30 17.48
C LYS A 141 -12.90 18.41 16.43
N LYS A 142 -12.51 17.29 15.84
CA LYS A 142 -11.57 17.24 14.72
C LYS A 142 -11.98 16.19 13.71
N THR A 143 -11.95 16.53 12.44
CA THR A 143 -12.37 15.63 11.35
C THR A 143 -11.15 15.01 10.67
N ARG A 144 -11.21 13.71 10.37
CA ARG A 144 -10.19 12.98 9.60
C ARG A 144 -10.82 12.05 8.60
N LYS A 145 -10.11 11.89 7.50
CA LYS A 145 -10.45 10.90 6.49
C LYS A 145 -10.04 9.51 6.98
N ALA A 146 -10.93 8.56 6.77
CA ALA A 146 -10.70 7.15 7.03
C ALA A 146 -11.05 6.32 5.80
N ILE A 147 -10.38 5.20 5.64
CA ILE A 147 -10.58 4.24 4.55
C ILE A 147 -10.99 2.88 5.11
N SER A 148 -11.83 2.17 4.38
CA SER A 148 -12.26 0.82 4.76
C SER A 148 -11.14 -0.18 4.51
N ALA A 149 -10.33 -0.42 5.53
CA ALA A 149 -9.20 -1.32 5.46
C ALA A 149 -8.92 -2.00 6.79
N THR A 150 -8.21 -3.13 6.70
CA THR A 150 -7.61 -3.84 7.85
C THR A 150 -6.15 -4.08 7.53
N ILE A 151 -5.27 -3.87 8.51
CA ILE A 151 -3.84 -4.12 8.37
C ILE A 151 -3.57 -5.59 8.63
N ASN A 152 -2.99 -6.27 7.64
CA ASN A 152 -2.48 -7.62 7.75
C ASN A 152 -0.95 -7.62 7.62
N THR A 153 -0.30 -8.65 8.15
CA THR A 153 1.14 -8.80 8.10
C THR A 153 1.54 -10.15 7.54
N THR A 154 2.59 -10.16 6.74
CA THR A 154 3.23 -11.39 6.26
C THR A 154 4.74 -11.21 6.22
N SER A 155 5.48 -12.31 6.29
CA SER A 155 6.94 -12.28 6.32
C SER A 155 7.52 -13.27 5.31
N PHE A 156 8.57 -12.84 4.60
CA PHE A 156 9.32 -13.70 3.68
C PHE A 156 10.78 -13.71 4.08
N SER A 157 11.36 -14.91 4.23
CA SER A 157 12.78 -15.10 4.52
C SER A 157 13.55 -15.39 3.24
N PHE A 158 14.72 -14.76 3.12
CA PHE A 158 15.63 -14.85 1.98
C PHE A 158 17.00 -15.29 2.49
N ASN A 159 17.37 -16.53 2.22
CA ASN A 159 18.67 -17.11 2.66
C ASN A 159 19.80 -16.79 1.67
N ALA A 160 19.46 -16.69 0.38
CA ALA A 160 20.41 -16.41 -0.69
C ALA A 160 19.87 -15.33 -1.63
N SER A 161 20.76 -14.51 -2.15
CA SER A 161 20.40 -13.54 -3.18
C SER A 161 19.98 -14.25 -4.46
N LYS A 162 18.75 -13.99 -4.87
CA LYS A 162 18.21 -14.47 -6.14
C LYS A 162 17.74 -13.27 -6.94
N ARG A 163 18.19 -13.15 -8.17
CA ARG A 163 17.81 -12.06 -9.06
C ARG A 163 16.35 -12.16 -9.41
N PHE A 164 15.68 -11.02 -9.38
CA PHE A 164 14.28 -10.91 -9.71
C PHE A 164 13.44 -11.97 -8.99
N ASP A 165 13.78 -12.20 -7.68
CA ASP A 165 13.01 -13.16 -6.87
C ASP A 165 11.57 -12.67 -6.75
N GLU A 166 10.66 -13.62 -6.86
CA GLU A 166 9.22 -13.37 -6.83
C GLU A 166 8.62 -14.07 -5.63
N ARG A 167 7.75 -13.35 -4.92
CA ARG A 167 6.98 -13.85 -3.78
C ARG A 167 5.54 -13.44 -3.93
N ASN A 168 4.62 -14.31 -3.52
CA ASN A 168 3.21 -14.04 -3.64
C ASN A 168 2.60 -13.93 -2.24
N ILE A 169 1.89 -12.82 -2.00
CA ILE A 169 0.96 -12.67 -0.89
C ILE A 169 -0.38 -13.22 -1.36
N LYS A 170 -0.85 -14.29 -0.72
CA LYS A 170 -2.13 -14.91 -1.03
C LYS A 170 -3.15 -14.45 0.00
N ASP A 171 -3.96 -13.49 -0.36
CA ASP A 171 -5.06 -12.99 0.45
C ASP A 171 -6.13 -12.39 -0.47
N THR A 172 -7.35 -12.30 0.02
CA THR A 172 -8.47 -11.74 -0.72
C THR A 172 -8.59 -10.25 -0.45
N ASN A 173 -9.06 -9.50 -1.46
CA ASN A 173 -9.35 -8.07 -1.33
C ASN A 173 -8.14 -7.25 -0.85
N ILE A 174 -6.95 -7.52 -1.39
CA ILE A 174 -5.76 -6.71 -1.13
C ILE A 174 -5.94 -5.36 -1.81
N ILE A 175 -5.84 -4.29 -1.03
CA ILE A 175 -5.91 -2.89 -1.51
C ILE A 175 -4.52 -2.43 -1.95
N GLY A 176 -3.48 -2.73 -1.17
CA GLY A 176 -2.11 -2.33 -1.44
C GLY A 176 -1.16 -2.64 -0.28
N ILE A 177 0.11 -2.36 -0.50
CA ILE A 177 1.14 -2.50 0.54
C ILE A 177 1.20 -1.19 1.36
N LEU A 178 1.20 -1.31 2.67
CA LEU A 178 1.37 -0.18 3.57
C LEU A 178 2.85 0.15 3.75
N ASP A 179 3.63 -0.85 4.11
CA ASP A 179 5.09 -0.75 4.21
C ASP A 179 5.77 -2.13 4.17
N CYS A 180 7.10 -2.08 3.99
CA CYS A 180 7.96 -3.24 4.06
C CYS A 180 9.24 -2.87 4.81
N VAL A 181 9.57 -3.63 5.86
CA VAL A 181 10.75 -3.41 6.69
C VAL A 181 11.51 -4.71 6.86
N ASP A 182 12.84 -4.65 6.74
CA ASP A 182 13.70 -5.80 7.00
C ASP A 182 14.03 -5.95 8.50
N ILE A 183 14.70 -7.05 8.87
CA ILE A 183 15.08 -7.33 10.26
C ILE A 183 16.09 -6.29 10.83
N ASP A 184 16.81 -5.60 9.97
CA ASP A 184 17.79 -4.56 10.34
C ASP A 184 17.14 -3.18 10.46
N GLY A 185 15.84 -3.08 10.23
CA GLY A 185 15.07 -1.83 10.29
C GLY A 185 15.15 -0.97 9.03
N ASN A 186 15.68 -1.50 7.92
CA ASN A 186 15.67 -0.75 6.66
C ASN A 186 14.32 -0.88 5.96
N THR A 187 13.85 0.23 5.40
CA THR A 187 12.61 0.27 4.64
C THR A 187 12.84 -0.10 3.18
N TRP A 188 11.98 -0.95 2.65
CA TRP A 188 11.88 -1.30 1.25
C TRP A 188 10.70 -0.55 0.62
N TYR A 189 10.93 0.04 -0.55
CA TYR A 189 9.97 0.95 -1.18
C TYR A 189 9.29 0.27 -2.38
N GLU A 190 7.99 0.40 -2.44
CA GLU A 190 7.23 0.05 -3.62
C GLU A 190 7.46 1.08 -4.73
N VAL A 191 7.72 0.59 -5.95
CA VAL A 191 7.92 1.44 -7.13
C VAL A 191 7.11 0.92 -8.31
N PRO A 192 6.62 1.79 -9.21
CA PRO A 192 5.86 1.38 -10.39
C PRO A 192 6.66 0.48 -11.34
N ASN A 193 7.96 0.70 -11.42
CA ASN A 193 8.87 -0.15 -12.20
C ASN A 193 10.25 -0.23 -11.54
N MET A 194 10.96 -1.32 -11.78
CA MET A 194 12.26 -1.59 -11.15
C MET A 194 13.36 -0.60 -11.53
N ALA A 195 13.24 0.10 -12.64
CA ALA A 195 14.23 1.11 -13.08
C ALA A 195 14.04 2.47 -12.37
N GLN A 196 12.95 2.66 -11.64
CA GLN A 196 12.70 3.91 -10.92
C GLN A 196 13.51 3.94 -9.63
N GLU A 197 14.54 4.77 -9.60
CA GLU A 197 15.44 4.92 -8.44
C GLU A 197 14.97 5.93 -7.42
N ASN A 198 14.14 6.88 -7.84
CA ASN A 198 13.72 7.99 -6.99
C ASN A 198 12.24 7.83 -6.61
N VAL A 199 11.96 7.99 -5.33
CA VAL A 199 10.61 8.06 -4.79
C VAL A 199 10.43 9.36 -4.02
N TYR A 200 9.21 9.85 -3.97
CA TYR A 200 8.84 10.94 -3.08
C TYR A 200 8.49 10.35 -1.72
N ASP A 201 9.20 10.80 -0.70
CA ASP A 201 9.00 10.45 0.70
C ASP A 201 8.35 11.65 1.40
N THR A 202 7.27 11.43 2.13
CA THR A 202 6.62 12.47 2.90
C THR A 202 7.25 12.53 4.28
N ILE A 203 7.74 13.70 4.66
CA ILE A 203 8.24 13.94 6.01
C ILE A 203 7.32 14.93 6.72
N ARG A 204 7.07 14.70 8.01
CA ARG A 204 6.32 15.65 8.81
C ARG A 204 7.08 16.97 8.85
N ASN A 205 6.39 18.07 8.58
CA ASN A 205 6.96 19.39 8.70
C ASN A 205 7.08 19.76 10.19
N THR A 206 8.30 20.08 10.61
CA THR A 206 8.61 20.50 11.99
C THR A 206 9.51 21.70 11.94
N ASN A 207 9.61 22.41 13.05
CA ASN A 207 10.56 23.53 13.19
C ASN A 207 12.01 23.15 12.84
N THR A 208 12.38 21.88 12.96
CA THR A 208 13.70 21.38 12.61
C THR A 208 13.86 21.22 11.09
N ASN A 209 12.79 20.87 10.38
CA ASN A 209 12.81 20.70 8.94
C ASN A 209 12.66 22.04 8.21
N ASP A 210 11.83 22.92 8.74
CA ASP A 210 11.54 24.23 8.17
C ASP A 210 11.29 25.27 9.26
N PRO A 211 12.35 25.75 9.91
CA PRO A 211 12.23 26.71 11.01
C PRO A 211 11.71 28.08 10.56
N GLN A 212 11.74 28.39 9.26
CA GLN A 212 11.29 29.67 8.74
C GLN A 212 9.77 29.72 8.62
N PHE A 213 9.15 28.60 8.31
CA PHE A 213 7.73 28.50 8.08
C PHE A 213 6.95 27.89 9.22
N ASN A 214 7.58 27.31 10.25
CA ASN A 214 6.95 26.79 11.49
C ASN A 214 5.47 26.35 11.30
N ILE A 215 5.16 25.65 10.21
CA ILE A 215 3.81 25.58 9.70
C ILE A 215 3.37 24.12 9.73
N GLU A 216 3.43 23.53 10.92
CA GLU A 216 2.68 22.31 11.21
C GLU A 216 1.20 22.47 10.85
N GLU A 217 0.72 23.72 10.81
CA GLU A 217 -0.67 24.08 10.60
C GLU A 217 -1.04 24.26 9.14
N ASP A 218 -0.18 24.91 8.32
CA ASP A 218 -0.49 25.22 6.93
C ASP A 218 0.14 24.21 5.94
N ALA A 219 1.29 23.64 6.28
CA ALA A 219 1.97 22.61 5.48
C ALA A 219 2.46 21.47 6.36
N PRO A 220 1.58 20.57 6.82
CA PRO A 220 1.93 19.54 7.80
C PRO A 220 2.94 18.52 7.27
N TYR A 221 3.05 18.37 5.96
CA TYR A 221 3.97 17.45 5.31
C TYR A 221 4.75 18.11 4.20
N LEU A 222 6.03 17.76 4.10
CA LEU A 222 6.94 18.15 3.03
C LEU A 222 7.29 16.93 2.17
N LEU A 223 7.41 17.13 0.86
CA LEU A 223 7.88 16.09 -0.05
C LEU A 223 9.39 16.15 -0.18
N ARG A 224 10.02 15.02 0.04
CA ARG A 224 11.46 14.84 -0.15
C ARG A 224 11.72 13.81 -1.22
N LEU A 225 12.54 14.16 -2.21
CA LEU A 225 13.04 13.20 -3.18
C LEU A 225 14.10 12.32 -2.52
N LYS A 226 13.91 11.00 -2.58
CA LYS A 226 14.81 10.01 -2.00
C LYS A 226 15.20 9.00 -3.06
N GLN A 227 16.50 8.78 -3.22
CA GLN A 227 17.01 7.68 -4.03
C GLN A 227 16.94 6.39 -3.21
N VAL A 228 16.33 5.35 -3.78
CA VAL A 228 16.09 4.08 -3.11
C VAL A 228 16.69 2.93 -3.90
N GLN A 229 17.57 2.17 -3.23
CA GLN A 229 18.14 0.94 -3.75
C GLN A 229 17.29 -0.27 -3.36
N ARG A 230 16.73 -0.25 -2.14
CA ARG A 230 15.81 -1.27 -1.61
C ARG A 230 14.41 -0.99 -2.13
N ARG A 231 14.04 -1.66 -3.22
CA ARG A 231 12.76 -1.47 -3.88
C ARG A 231 12.18 -2.76 -4.43
N PHE A 232 10.89 -2.79 -4.59
CA PHE A 232 10.14 -3.89 -5.16
C PHE A 232 8.98 -3.37 -6.00
N VAL A 233 8.49 -4.20 -6.89
CA VAL A 233 7.29 -3.93 -7.72
C VAL A 233 6.21 -4.92 -7.34
N THR A 234 4.97 -4.45 -7.31
CA THR A 234 3.79 -5.27 -7.04
C THR A 234 2.99 -5.46 -8.32
N ARG A 235 2.40 -6.64 -8.48
CA ARG A 235 1.47 -6.95 -9.56
C ARG A 235 0.43 -7.95 -9.07
N PHE A 236 -0.82 -7.71 -9.37
CA PHE A 236 -1.84 -8.72 -9.18
C PHE A 236 -1.72 -9.79 -10.26
N THR A 237 -1.63 -11.05 -9.87
CA THR A 237 -1.66 -12.20 -10.80
C THR A 237 -3.06 -12.71 -10.99
N ASP A 238 -3.89 -12.58 -9.97
CA ASP A 238 -5.31 -12.87 -9.95
C ASP A 238 -6.01 -12.06 -8.84
N SER A 239 -7.29 -12.27 -8.63
CA SER A 239 -8.06 -11.55 -7.60
C SER A 239 -7.64 -11.87 -6.15
N GLY A 240 -6.87 -12.92 -5.92
CA GLY A 240 -6.45 -13.38 -4.59
C GLY A 240 -4.93 -13.50 -4.42
N SER A 241 -4.14 -12.94 -5.33
CA SER A 241 -2.67 -13.07 -5.28
C SER A 241 -1.97 -11.81 -5.74
N LEU A 242 -1.21 -11.20 -4.84
CA LEU A 242 -0.33 -10.08 -5.12
C LEU A 242 1.11 -10.59 -5.22
N GLN A 243 1.70 -10.50 -6.40
CA GLN A 243 3.10 -10.84 -6.65
C GLN A 243 3.99 -9.66 -6.28
N LEU A 244 5.06 -9.96 -5.55
CA LEU A 244 6.14 -9.05 -5.20
C LEU A 244 7.37 -9.46 -6.01
N GLN A 245 7.95 -8.56 -6.78
CA GLN A 245 9.18 -8.78 -7.53
C GLN A 245 10.28 -7.87 -7.00
N PHE A 246 11.44 -8.45 -6.69
CA PHE A 246 12.60 -7.74 -6.17
C PHE A 246 13.64 -7.47 -7.26
N GLY A 247 14.66 -6.67 -6.89
CA GLY A 247 15.74 -6.32 -7.80
C GLY A 247 16.74 -7.44 -8.11
N ALA A 248 17.77 -7.08 -8.84
CA ALA A 248 18.81 -8.00 -9.30
C ALA A 248 20.19 -7.75 -8.69
N GLY A 249 20.42 -6.56 -8.07
CA GLY A 249 21.71 -6.18 -7.49
C GLY A 249 22.04 -6.96 -6.23
N ALA A 250 23.34 -7.09 -5.93
CA ALA A 250 23.80 -7.72 -4.71
C ALA A 250 24.04 -6.68 -3.61
N THR A 251 23.59 -6.99 -2.39
CA THR A 251 23.82 -6.12 -1.22
C THR A 251 25.29 -6.04 -0.79
N THR A 252 26.11 -6.99 -1.22
CA THR A 252 27.51 -7.11 -0.82
C THR A 252 28.49 -6.35 -1.71
N ASN A 253 28.07 -5.95 -2.90
CA ASN A 253 28.91 -5.15 -3.78
C ASN A 253 28.62 -3.68 -3.51
N ASN A 254 29.47 -3.09 -2.66
CA ASN A 254 29.63 -1.66 -2.65
C ASN A 254 30.14 -1.28 -4.04
N ASP A 255 29.32 -0.47 -4.70
CA ASP A 255 29.74 0.25 -5.87
C ASP A 255 29.86 -0.57 -7.15
N GLU A 256 28.74 -0.67 -7.77
CA GLU A 256 28.70 -0.92 -9.19
C GLU A 256 28.63 0.41 -9.94
N GLU A 257 29.64 1.26 -9.73
CA GLU A 257 30.10 2.07 -10.83
C GLU A 257 30.39 1.08 -11.96
N ILE A 258 29.77 1.28 -13.10
CA ILE A 258 30.23 0.68 -14.35
C ILE A 258 31.57 1.34 -14.64
N VAL A 259 32.60 0.94 -13.93
CA VAL A 259 33.97 1.25 -14.32
C VAL A 259 34.21 0.32 -15.52
N PRO A 260 34.24 0.87 -16.74
CA PRO A 260 34.62 0.05 -17.87
C PRO A 260 35.98 -0.54 -17.51
N ASN A 261 36.11 -1.88 -17.59
CA ASN A 261 37.35 -2.52 -17.32
C ASN A 261 38.44 -1.76 -18.10
N PRO A 262 39.49 -1.23 -17.42
CA PRO A 262 40.53 -0.47 -18.08
C PRO A 262 41.14 -1.20 -19.30
N ASP A 263 41.15 -2.54 -19.25
CA ASP A 263 41.60 -3.39 -20.35
C ASP A 263 40.71 -3.31 -21.60
N ASN A 264 39.42 -2.91 -21.43
CA ASN A 264 38.49 -2.72 -22.55
C ASN A 264 38.46 -1.26 -23.06
N VAL A 265 38.92 -0.29 -22.27
CA VAL A 265 39.01 1.12 -22.67
C VAL A 265 40.28 1.37 -23.50
N GLY A 266 41.28 0.51 -23.35
CA GLY A 266 42.51 0.55 -24.12
C GLY A 266 42.42 0.08 -25.58
N LEU A 267 41.26 -0.37 -26.03
CA LEU A 267 40.97 -0.73 -27.43
C LEU A 267 41.23 0.45 -28.36
N GLY A 268 42.39 0.47 -28.98
CA GLY A 268 42.82 1.52 -29.90
C GLY A 268 44.08 2.26 -29.49
N LEU A 269 44.71 1.92 -28.36
CA LEU A 269 46.02 2.44 -28.01
C LEU A 269 47.11 1.61 -28.73
N PRO A 270 48.13 2.25 -29.33
CA PRO A 270 49.08 1.60 -30.25
C PRO A 270 50.02 0.58 -29.59
N PHE A 271 49.93 0.30 -28.32
CA PHE A 271 50.81 -0.58 -27.55
C PHE A 271 50.13 -1.65 -26.72
N GLU A 272 48.80 -1.76 -26.75
CA GLU A 272 48.07 -2.82 -26.03
C GLU A 272 47.76 -4.01 -26.90
N ARG A 273 48.04 -5.19 -26.36
CA ARG A 273 47.64 -6.45 -26.96
C ARG A 273 46.14 -6.55 -26.89
N ASP A 274 45.51 -6.73 -28.01
CA ASP A 274 44.11 -7.07 -28.17
C ASP A 274 43.77 -8.32 -27.35
N GLN A 275 43.44 -8.13 -26.10
CA GLN A 275 42.90 -9.20 -25.27
C GLN A 275 41.40 -8.94 -25.04
N LEU A 276 40.61 -9.27 -26.02
CA LEU A 276 39.19 -9.61 -25.84
C LEU A 276 39.04 -10.93 -25.05
N THR A 277 39.77 -11.07 -23.94
CA THR A 277 39.73 -12.28 -23.10
C THR A 277 38.63 -12.25 -22.07
N THR A 278 38.02 -11.10 -21.82
CA THR A 278 36.78 -10.99 -21.05
C THR A 278 35.67 -10.64 -22.02
N ALA A 279 34.99 -11.66 -22.50
CA ALA A 279 33.78 -11.47 -23.24
C ALA A 279 32.86 -10.52 -22.40
N PHE A 280 32.49 -9.41 -23.00
CA PHE A 280 31.52 -8.52 -22.46
C PHE A 280 30.21 -9.31 -22.33
N SER A 281 29.98 -9.87 -21.14
CA SER A 281 28.77 -10.65 -20.90
C SER A 281 27.63 -9.66 -20.73
N PRO A 282 26.60 -9.67 -21.59
CA PRO A 282 25.37 -8.91 -21.36
C PRO A 282 24.72 -9.24 -20.02
N LEU A 283 25.04 -10.39 -19.44
CA LEU A 283 24.65 -10.81 -18.11
C LEU A 283 25.19 -9.89 -17.00
N ASN A 284 26.32 -9.22 -17.20
CA ASN A 284 26.83 -8.28 -16.20
C ASN A 284 26.00 -7.01 -16.11
N PHE A 285 25.31 -6.60 -17.17
CA PHE A 285 24.35 -5.49 -17.11
C PHE A 285 23.11 -5.80 -16.25
N ILE A 286 22.78 -7.08 -16.10
CA ILE A 286 21.64 -7.52 -15.29
C ILE A 286 21.98 -7.49 -13.79
N PHE A 287 23.24 -7.26 -13.43
CA PHE A 287 23.72 -7.21 -12.04
C PHE A 287 23.85 -5.79 -11.48
N THR A 288 23.55 -4.78 -12.25
CA THR A 288 23.65 -3.40 -11.79
C THR A 288 22.56 -3.08 -10.77
N ASN A 289 22.87 -2.22 -9.79
CA ASN A 289 21.92 -1.66 -8.84
C ASN A 289 20.82 -0.83 -9.52
N THR A 290 20.92 -0.62 -10.83
CA THR A 290 19.93 0.06 -11.67
C THR A 290 18.52 -0.52 -11.51
N TYR A 291 18.39 -1.82 -11.24
CA TYR A 291 17.10 -2.47 -10.99
C TYR A 291 16.83 -2.73 -9.51
N GLY A 292 17.55 -2.04 -8.61
CA GLY A 292 17.45 -2.27 -7.18
C GLY A 292 18.18 -3.54 -6.73
N ILE A 293 18.32 -3.70 -5.41
CA ILE A 293 19.01 -4.84 -4.81
C ILE A 293 18.06 -6.01 -4.59
N ALA A 294 18.59 -7.22 -4.65
CA ALA A 294 17.90 -8.43 -4.25
C ALA A 294 18.03 -8.63 -2.73
N PRO A 295 16.98 -9.07 -2.02
CA PRO A 295 17.09 -9.42 -0.61
C PRO A 295 18.07 -10.57 -0.40
N TYR A 296 18.93 -10.48 0.62
CA TYR A 296 19.92 -11.48 0.97
C TYR A 296 20.06 -11.61 2.47
N ASN A 297 20.03 -12.82 2.99
CA ASN A 297 20.19 -13.17 4.40
C ASN A 297 19.36 -12.27 5.33
N THR A 298 18.12 -12.03 4.96
CA THR A 298 17.19 -11.16 5.69
C THR A 298 15.77 -11.72 5.63
N THR A 299 14.93 -11.22 6.52
CA THR A 299 13.49 -11.46 6.48
C THR A 299 12.80 -10.11 6.28
N LEU A 300 11.96 -10.03 5.28
CA LEU A 300 11.14 -8.86 4.98
C LEU A 300 9.76 -9.03 5.59
N ASN A 301 9.36 -8.06 6.39
CA ASN A 301 8.05 -7.99 7.00
C ASN A 301 7.20 -6.99 6.20
N PHE A 302 6.13 -7.46 5.61
CA PHE A 302 5.18 -6.66 4.86
C PHE A 302 3.95 -6.41 5.71
N ARG A 303 3.56 -5.14 5.83
CA ARG A 303 2.22 -4.76 6.26
C ARG A 303 1.44 -4.35 5.01
N TYR A 304 0.26 -4.90 4.86
CA TYR A 304 -0.59 -4.65 3.70
C TYR A 304 -2.04 -4.46 4.14
N LEU A 305 -2.79 -3.77 3.31
CA LEU A 305 -4.17 -3.42 3.54
C LEU A 305 -5.09 -4.39 2.80
N THR A 306 -6.08 -4.90 3.51
CA THR A 306 -7.17 -5.70 2.94
C THR A 306 -8.51 -5.09 3.31
N GLY A 307 -9.51 -5.27 2.48
CA GLY A 307 -10.86 -4.74 2.72
C GLY A 307 -11.49 -4.19 1.45
N GLY A 308 -12.24 -3.10 1.59
CA GLY A 308 -12.95 -2.50 0.46
C GLY A 308 -14.16 -3.31 0.02
N GLY A 309 -14.55 -3.15 -1.25
CA GLY A 309 -15.74 -3.72 -1.82
C GLY A 309 -17.01 -2.91 -1.55
N VAL A 310 -18.08 -3.22 -2.27
CA VAL A 310 -19.37 -2.49 -2.17
C VAL A 310 -19.94 -2.50 -0.76
N LYS A 311 -19.71 -3.57 0.00
CA LYS A 311 -20.21 -3.69 1.39
C LYS A 311 -19.57 -2.70 2.36
N SER A 312 -18.43 -2.13 2.00
CA SER A 312 -17.75 -1.14 2.84
C SER A 312 -18.36 0.27 2.76
N ASN A 313 -19.34 0.47 1.88
CA ASN A 313 -20.12 1.72 1.84
C ASN A 313 -21.14 1.73 2.97
N VAL A 314 -20.69 2.05 4.19
CA VAL A 314 -21.52 2.06 5.40
C VAL A 314 -22.35 3.35 5.51
N GLU A 315 -23.49 3.26 6.19
CA GLU A 315 -24.38 4.38 6.39
C GLU A 315 -23.83 5.43 7.37
N ALA A 316 -24.39 6.64 7.32
CA ALA A 316 -24.06 7.71 8.24
C ALA A 316 -24.40 7.30 9.70
N GLY A 317 -23.58 7.76 10.65
CA GLY A 317 -23.79 7.52 12.08
C GLY A 317 -23.42 6.10 12.56
N THR A 318 -22.75 5.29 11.72
CA THR A 318 -22.45 3.89 12.05
C THR A 318 -21.04 3.66 12.58
N LEU A 319 -20.09 4.54 12.29
CA LEU A 319 -18.67 4.40 12.67
C LEU A 319 -18.40 5.03 14.04
N THR A 320 -18.81 4.33 15.08
CA THR A 320 -18.78 4.85 16.46
C THR A 320 -17.92 4.06 17.43
N VAL A 321 -17.42 2.86 17.01
CA VAL A 321 -16.67 1.98 17.91
C VAL A 321 -15.19 2.14 17.64
N LEU A 322 -14.47 2.70 18.62
CA LEU A 322 -13.00 2.82 18.61
C LEU A 322 -12.41 1.56 19.24
N ASN A 323 -11.70 0.75 18.44
CA ASN A 323 -11.12 -0.51 18.90
C ASN A 323 -9.71 -0.34 19.49
N ASP A 324 -9.02 0.71 19.11
CA ASP A 324 -7.67 1.00 19.57
C ASP A 324 -7.71 1.98 20.74
N THR A 325 -6.90 1.71 21.75
CA THR A 325 -6.76 2.52 22.97
C THR A 325 -5.35 3.10 23.13
N ASN A 326 -4.53 3.08 22.07
CA ASN A 326 -3.16 3.59 22.09
C ASN A 326 -3.10 5.13 22.05
N PHE A 327 -4.13 5.80 22.54
CA PHE A 327 -4.19 7.26 22.60
C PHE A 327 -3.20 7.79 23.64
N LYS A 328 -2.57 8.90 23.33
CA LYS A 328 -1.58 9.54 24.21
C LYS A 328 -2.02 10.94 24.55
N PHE A 329 -1.88 11.35 25.80
CA PHE A 329 -2.02 12.74 26.17
C PHE A 329 -0.83 13.57 25.66
N VAL A 330 -1.07 14.80 25.27
CA VAL A 330 -0.03 15.75 24.89
C VAL A 330 0.94 15.95 26.06
N ASN A 331 0.41 16.08 27.27
CA ASN A 331 1.24 16.07 28.48
C ASN A 331 1.19 14.68 29.16
N PRO A 332 2.28 13.89 29.15
CA PRO A 332 2.28 12.58 29.79
C PRO A 332 2.26 12.64 31.33
N ASN A 333 2.57 13.81 31.93
CA ASN A 333 2.65 14.01 33.37
C ASN A 333 1.42 14.78 33.90
N LEU A 334 0.25 14.20 33.75
CA LEU A 334 -0.98 14.82 34.27
C LEU A 334 -1.09 14.68 35.79
N PRO A 335 -1.42 15.76 36.52
CA PRO A 335 -1.47 15.75 37.98
C PRO A 335 -2.67 14.96 38.54
N ASP A 336 -3.79 14.91 37.82
CA ASP A 336 -5.02 14.22 38.21
C ASP A 336 -5.28 13.01 37.30
N THR A 337 -5.00 11.83 37.80
CA THR A 337 -5.20 10.56 37.08
C THR A 337 -6.67 10.19 36.94
N ALA A 338 -7.54 10.58 37.88
CA ALA A 338 -8.97 10.27 37.78
C ALA A 338 -9.62 11.11 36.68
N LEU A 339 -9.29 12.38 36.62
CA LEU A 339 -9.73 13.28 35.55
C LEU A 339 -9.17 12.84 34.19
N ALA A 340 -7.90 12.44 34.14
CA ALA A 340 -7.30 11.93 32.93
C ALA A 340 -8.04 10.67 32.38
N ASN A 341 -8.40 9.75 33.25
CA ASN A 341 -9.19 8.56 32.86
C ASN A 341 -10.60 8.92 32.38
N GLN A 342 -11.25 9.90 33.01
CA GLN A 342 -12.56 10.39 32.57
C GLN A 342 -12.47 10.98 31.15
N ILE A 343 -11.45 11.80 30.92
CA ILE A 343 -11.21 12.44 29.62
C ILE A 343 -10.86 11.39 28.56
N PHE A 344 -10.00 10.41 28.89
CA PHE A 344 -9.68 9.31 28.01
C PHE A 344 -10.94 8.58 27.51
N ASN A 345 -11.85 8.29 28.41
CA ASN A 345 -13.11 7.62 28.09
C ASN A 345 -14.13 8.52 27.39
N SER A 346 -13.88 9.82 27.27
CA SER A 346 -14.76 10.76 26.57
C SER A 346 -14.54 10.79 25.05
N VAL A 347 -13.48 10.15 24.57
CA VAL A 347 -13.20 10.11 23.14
C VAL A 347 -14.28 9.32 22.42
N SER A 348 -14.83 9.90 21.40
CA SER A 348 -15.88 9.29 20.58
C SER A 348 -15.69 9.66 19.11
N SER A 349 -16.23 8.84 18.23
CA SER A 349 -16.21 9.06 16.80
C SER A 349 -17.61 8.99 16.20
N ASN A 350 -17.83 9.69 15.09
CA ASN A 350 -19.07 9.63 14.34
C ASN A 350 -18.80 10.02 12.87
N ASN A 351 -19.45 9.36 11.93
CA ASN A 351 -19.46 9.77 10.53
C ASN A 351 -20.79 10.48 10.22
N GLU A 352 -20.73 11.76 9.88
CA GLU A 352 -21.94 12.54 9.53
C GLU A 352 -22.50 12.12 8.16
N LEU A 353 -21.65 11.65 7.26
CA LEU A 353 -21.99 11.18 5.91
C LEU A 353 -21.76 9.68 5.79
N ALA A 354 -22.46 9.06 4.85
CA ALA A 354 -22.19 7.68 4.48
C ALA A 354 -20.77 7.54 3.87
N ALA A 355 -20.14 6.38 4.05
CA ALA A 355 -18.92 6.05 3.34
C ALA A 355 -19.25 5.74 1.87
N ASP A 356 -18.39 6.16 0.96
CA ASP A 356 -18.55 5.95 -0.46
C ASP A 356 -17.23 5.55 -1.17
N GLY A 357 -17.35 5.19 -2.45
CA GLY A 357 -16.20 4.80 -3.27
C GLY A 357 -15.78 3.34 -3.13
N GLY A 358 -16.39 2.57 -2.22
CA GLY A 358 -16.14 1.14 -2.09
C GLY A 358 -16.72 0.37 -3.30
N GLN A 359 -15.86 -0.35 -4.02
CA GLN A 359 -16.21 -1.14 -5.19
C GLN A 359 -15.52 -2.50 -5.15
N ASP A 360 -16.21 -3.50 -5.66
CA ASP A 360 -15.60 -4.80 -5.90
C ASP A 360 -14.63 -4.69 -7.09
N GLY A 361 -13.73 -5.66 -7.21
CA GLY A 361 -12.75 -5.67 -8.28
C GLY A 361 -13.35 -5.85 -9.68
N ASP A 362 -12.54 -5.58 -10.68
CA ASP A 362 -12.93 -5.74 -12.08
C ASP A 362 -13.40 -7.18 -12.36
N THR A 363 -14.58 -7.32 -12.95
CA THR A 363 -15.00 -8.58 -13.53
C THR A 363 -14.18 -8.90 -14.78
N VAL A 364 -14.18 -10.14 -15.23
CA VAL A 364 -13.46 -10.57 -16.44
C VAL A 364 -13.81 -9.70 -17.65
N GLU A 365 -15.09 -9.33 -17.80
CA GLU A 365 -15.54 -8.49 -18.91
C GLU A 365 -15.12 -7.03 -18.76
N GLU A 366 -15.21 -6.47 -17.57
CA GLU A 366 -14.72 -5.11 -17.28
C GLU A 366 -13.23 -5.01 -17.49
N LEU A 367 -12.46 -6.02 -17.03
CA LEU A 367 -11.02 -6.08 -17.24
C LEU A 367 -10.65 -6.03 -18.72
N ARG A 368 -11.38 -6.80 -19.59
CA ARG A 368 -11.19 -6.77 -21.03
C ARG A 368 -11.46 -5.39 -21.62
N LEU A 369 -12.60 -4.79 -21.26
CA LEU A 369 -13.00 -3.48 -21.77
C LEU A 369 -12.05 -2.38 -21.31
N ASN A 370 -11.71 -2.38 -20.04
CA ASN A 370 -10.84 -1.37 -19.43
C ASN A 370 -9.42 -1.45 -20.00
N ALA A 371 -8.87 -2.66 -20.17
CA ALA A 371 -7.52 -2.85 -20.72
C ALA A 371 -7.44 -2.36 -22.18
N VAL A 372 -8.44 -2.70 -23.01
CA VAL A 372 -8.51 -2.23 -24.41
C VAL A 372 -8.74 -0.72 -24.46
N GLY A 373 -9.65 -0.19 -23.63
CA GLY A 373 -9.93 1.24 -23.56
C GLY A 373 -8.71 2.05 -23.10
N ASN A 374 -7.95 1.56 -22.15
CA ASN A 374 -6.71 2.20 -21.68
C ASN A 374 -5.67 2.29 -22.82
N PHE A 375 -5.46 1.20 -23.55
CA PHE A 375 -4.56 1.19 -24.69
C PHE A 375 -4.97 2.16 -25.80
N GLN A 376 -6.27 2.25 -26.10
CA GLN A 376 -6.78 3.20 -27.09
C GLN A 376 -6.61 4.65 -26.68
N ASN A 377 -6.67 4.96 -25.39
CA ASN A 377 -6.51 6.32 -24.88
C ASN A 377 -5.03 6.76 -24.79
N GLN A 378 -4.08 5.83 -24.90
CA GLN A 378 -2.64 6.12 -24.91
C GLN A 378 -2.09 6.41 -26.31
N LEU A 379 -2.85 6.13 -27.36
CA LEU A 379 -2.53 6.42 -28.76
C LEU A 379 -3.03 7.80 -29.18
#